data_d23e597e1ef7b8dbd0ca9f1d723663d3
#
_entry.id   d23e597e1ef7b8dbd0ca9f1d723663d3
#
_cell.length_a   1.000
_cell.length_b   1.000
_cell.length_c   1.000
_cell.angle_alpha   90.00
_cell.angle_beta   90.00
_cell.angle_gamma   90.00
#
_symmetry.space_group_name_H-M   'P 1'
#
loop_
_entity.id
_entity.type
_entity.pdbx_description
1 polymer ?
#
loop_
_entity_poly.entity_id
_entity_poly.type
_entity_poly.pdbx_seq_one_letter_code
_entity_poly.pdbx_strand_id
1 'polypeptide(L)'
;MSYLQTDCGKNVYFEDYGLGDSAVLLIHGWGFSCRAWDNTLPALLAAGHRVVMLDHRGCGASDKDFADMGINAIAGDVVALVDQLGLASVVLNGWSLGGAVAVEAASRLGSRCNGVVLTGGATPIYVQKPDLPLGGTEADMAGTVAALQADRIGFLAGLVHAVCANSTSNTYSASPPVGW
;
A
#
# COMPACT_ATOMS: atom_id res chain seq x y z
N MET A 1 -7.20 7.74 17.59
CA MET A 1 -6.26 7.64 16.44
C MET A 1 -5.06 6.86 16.94
N SER A 2 -4.67 5.84 16.23
CA SER A 2 -3.58 4.97 16.65
C SER A 2 -2.33 5.23 15.82
N TYR A 3 -1.18 5.25 16.48
CA TYR A 3 0.11 5.49 15.84
C TYR A 3 1.13 4.44 16.26
N LEU A 4 1.88 3.97 15.29
CA LEU A 4 3.13 3.27 15.50
C LEU A 4 4.25 4.31 15.61
N GLN A 5 4.99 4.33 16.70
CA GLN A 5 6.22 5.09 16.78
C GLN A 5 7.35 4.28 16.14
N THR A 6 7.93 4.82 15.09
CA THR A 6 9.03 4.17 14.37
C THR A 6 10.36 4.33 15.12
N ASP A 7 11.36 3.58 14.71
CA ASP A 7 12.73 3.63 15.26
C ASP A 7 13.40 5.01 15.16
N CYS A 8 12.96 5.83 14.19
CA CYS A 8 13.42 7.22 14.06
C CYS A 8 12.58 8.25 14.84
N GLY A 9 11.66 7.80 15.70
CA GLY A 9 10.83 8.65 16.56
C GLY A 9 9.67 9.35 15.84
N LYS A 10 9.41 9.02 14.58
CA LYS A 10 8.27 9.51 13.80
C LYS A 10 7.07 8.60 13.94
N ASN A 11 5.89 9.10 13.59
CA ASN A 11 4.63 8.40 13.74
C ASN A 11 4.10 7.91 12.39
N VAL A 12 3.76 6.64 12.32
CA VAL A 12 3.00 6.01 11.23
C VAL A 12 1.58 5.77 11.72
N TYR A 13 0.61 6.35 11.02
CA TYR A 13 -0.81 6.18 11.33
C TYR A 13 -1.30 4.80 10.93
N PHE A 14 -2.14 4.21 11.78
CA PHE A 14 -2.84 2.98 11.44
C PHE A 14 -4.25 2.93 12.03
N GLU A 15 -5.06 2.05 11.46
CA GLU A 15 -6.38 1.69 11.94
C GLU A 15 -6.43 0.18 12.15
N ASP A 16 -7.10 -0.24 13.22
CA ASP A 16 -7.22 -1.64 13.63
C ASP A 16 -8.68 -1.93 13.98
N TYR A 17 -9.27 -2.84 13.26
CA TYR A 17 -10.69 -3.21 13.36
C TYR A 17 -10.85 -4.69 13.63
N GLY A 18 -11.70 -5.02 14.58
CA GLY A 18 -11.96 -6.40 14.97
C GLY A 18 -11.08 -6.87 16.13
N LEU A 19 -11.05 -8.17 16.36
CA LEU A 19 -10.36 -8.80 17.47
C LEU A 19 -9.65 -10.07 17.00
N GLY A 20 -8.71 -10.55 17.81
CA GLY A 20 -7.97 -11.79 17.58
C GLY A 20 -6.48 -11.54 17.33
N ASP A 21 -5.74 -12.62 17.24
CA ASP A 21 -4.29 -12.64 17.05
C ASP A 21 -3.86 -12.89 15.61
N SER A 22 -4.84 -13.00 14.69
CA SER A 22 -4.65 -13.11 13.25
C SER A 22 -5.38 -11.98 12.54
N ALA A 23 -4.75 -11.34 11.56
CA ALA A 23 -5.31 -10.19 10.86
C ALA A 23 -5.03 -10.22 9.35
N VAL A 24 -5.89 -9.51 8.59
CA VAL A 24 -5.58 -9.06 7.23
C VAL A 24 -5.02 -7.66 7.34
N LEU A 25 -3.79 -7.45 6.86
CA LEU A 25 -3.12 -6.16 6.87
C LEU A 25 -3.11 -5.59 5.45
N LEU A 26 -3.72 -4.42 5.27
CA LEU A 26 -3.94 -3.78 3.98
C LEU A 26 -2.92 -2.65 3.78
N ILE A 27 -2.16 -2.73 2.68
CA ILE A 27 -1.04 -1.86 2.36
C ILE A 27 -1.34 -1.12 1.05
N HIS A 28 -1.55 0.20 1.13
CA HIS A 28 -1.98 1.01 0.00
C HIS A 28 -0.88 1.26 -1.04
N GLY A 29 -1.26 1.80 -2.21
CA GLY A 29 -0.36 2.17 -3.30
C GLY A 29 0.33 3.52 -3.08
N TRP A 30 1.23 3.87 -4.02
CA TRP A 30 1.98 5.12 -3.98
C TRP A 30 1.06 6.35 -3.99
N GLY A 31 1.32 7.30 -3.08
CA GLY A 31 0.61 8.57 -3.01
C GLY A 31 -0.83 8.50 -2.44
N PHE A 32 -1.26 7.34 -1.97
CA PHE A 32 -2.57 7.12 -1.36
C PHE A 32 -2.50 7.11 0.18
N SER A 33 -3.55 6.60 0.80
CA SER A 33 -3.67 6.36 2.24
C SER A 33 -4.52 5.13 2.49
N CYS A 34 -4.72 4.75 3.73
CA CYS A 34 -5.60 3.64 4.13
C CYS A 34 -7.05 3.82 3.64
N ARG A 35 -7.46 5.05 3.31
CA ARG A 35 -8.77 5.33 2.68
C ARG A 35 -9.00 4.61 1.34
N ALA A 36 -7.92 4.17 0.66
CA ALA A 36 -8.04 3.34 -0.54
C ALA A 36 -8.79 2.02 -0.29
N TRP A 37 -8.88 1.59 0.96
CA TRP A 37 -9.49 0.34 1.37
C TRP A 37 -10.90 0.47 1.95
N ASP A 38 -11.47 1.69 1.99
CA ASP A 38 -12.79 1.96 2.60
C ASP A 38 -13.90 1.08 2.01
N ASN A 39 -13.84 0.76 0.72
CA ASN A 39 -14.82 -0.13 0.06
C ASN A 39 -14.53 -1.63 0.30
N THR A 40 -13.32 -1.99 0.71
CA THR A 40 -12.92 -3.38 0.97
C THR A 40 -13.13 -3.76 2.44
N LEU A 41 -12.90 -2.83 3.33
CA LEU A 41 -12.97 -3.01 4.78
C LEU A 41 -14.29 -3.65 5.26
N PRO A 42 -15.48 -3.16 4.85
CA PRO A 42 -16.74 -3.73 5.34
C PRO A 42 -16.92 -5.20 5.01
N ALA A 43 -16.49 -5.63 3.82
CA ALA A 43 -16.60 -7.03 3.39
C ALA A 43 -15.69 -7.95 4.21
N LEU A 44 -14.47 -7.52 4.53
CA LEU A 44 -13.56 -8.30 5.36
C LEU A 44 -14.07 -8.41 6.80
N LEU A 45 -14.59 -7.32 7.36
CA LEU A 45 -15.18 -7.33 8.70
C LEU A 45 -16.43 -8.22 8.77
N ALA A 46 -17.30 -8.15 7.74
CA ALA A 46 -18.48 -9.02 7.66
C ALA A 46 -18.10 -10.52 7.53
N ALA A 47 -16.95 -10.82 6.95
CA ALA A 47 -16.38 -12.17 6.91
C ALA A 47 -15.69 -12.60 8.22
N GLY A 48 -15.70 -11.74 9.25
CA GLY A 48 -15.13 -12.04 10.57
C GLY A 48 -13.62 -11.85 10.70
N HIS A 49 -12.98 -11.18 9.74
CA HIS A 49 -11.55 -10.90 9.83
C HIS A 49 -11.26 -9.69 10.73
N ARG A 50 -10.18 -9.76 11.51
CA ARG A 50 -9.53 -8.56 12.03
C ARG A 50 -8.79 -7.90 10.87
N VAL A 51 -8.95 -6.60 10.70
CA VAL A 51 -8.35 -5.83 9.59
C VAL A 51 -7.51 -4.71 10.15
N VAL A 52 -6.26 -4.65 9.71
CA VAL A 52 -5.33 -3.57 10.03
C VAL A 52 -4.98 -2.83 8.74
N MET A 53 -5.00 -1.50 8.79
CA MET A 53 -4.62 -0.64 7.67
C MET A 53 -3.63 0.41 8.17
N LEU A 54 -2.61 0.74 7.38
CA LEU A 54 -1.66 1.80 7.75
C LEU A 54 -1.53 2.81 6.63
N ASP A 55 -1.16 4.04 7.00
CA ASP A 55 -0.67 5.04 6.06
C ASP A 55 0.85 4.93 5.97
N HIS A 56 1.40 4.80 4.76
CA HIS A 56 2.85 4.78 4.57
C HIS A 56 3.49 6.05 5.12
N ARG A 57 4.79 5.99 5.41
CA ARG A 57 5.65 7.16 5.65
C ARG A 57 5.37 8.22 4.59
N GLY A 58 5.17 9.47 4.98
CA GLY A 58 4.88 10.58 4.09
C GLY A 58 3.44 10.67 3.58
N CYS A 59 2.58 9.67 3.85
CA CYS A 59 1.21 9.58 3.34
C CYS A 59 0.17 9.82 4.44
N GLY A 60 -1.07 10.12 4.02
CA GLY A 60 -2.25 10.21 4.87
C GLY A 60 -2.04 10.98 6.16
N ALA A 61 -2.30 10.37 7.30
CA ALA A 61 -2.14 10.93 8.64
C ALA A 61 -0.77 10.61 9.28
N SER A 62 0.12 9.87 8.59
CA SER A 62 1.50 9.66 9.01
C SER A 62 2.34 10.94 8.89
N ASP A 63 3.42 11.04 9.67
CA ASP A 63 4.39 12.13 9.57
C ASP A 63 4.96 12.23 8.15
N LYS A 64 5.38 13.46 7.75
CA LYS A 64 5.76 13.75 6.35
C LYS A 64 7.27 13.83 6.12
N ASP A 65 8.03 14.01 7.17
CA ASP A 65 9.45 14.37 7.12
C ASP A 65 10.39 13.18 7.43
N PHE A 66 10.05 11.98 6.95
CA PHE A 66 10.94 10.82 7.02
C PHE A 66 12.14 11.01 6.09
N ALA A 67 13.32 10.65 6.58
CA ALA A 67 14.54 10.65 5.77
C ALA A 67 14.57 9.48 4.76
N ASP A 68 13.94 8.35 5.11
CA ASP A 68 13.80 7.17 4.24
C ASP A 68 12.33 6.81 4.09
N MET A 69 11.84 6.85 2.86
CA MET A 69 10.49 6.44 2.44
C MET A 69 10.53 5.24 1.49
N GLY A 70 11.65 4.53 1.42
CA GLY A 70 11.82 3.37 0.56
C GLY A 70 11.03 2.15 1.01
N ILE A 71 10.88 1.19 0.12
CA ILE A 71 10.11 -0.05 0.36
C ILE A 71 10.60 -0.77 1.61
N ASN A 72 11.92 -0.85 1.82
CA ASN A 72 12.51 -1.52 2.96
C ASN A 72 12.13 -0.86 4.30
N ALA A 73 12.07 0.47 4.32
CA ALA A 73 11.67 1.22 5.51
C ALA A 73 10.18 1.03 5.82
N ILE A 74 9.32 1.12 4.79
CA ILE A 74 7.87 0.89 4.97
C ILE A 74 7.59 -0.56 5.38
N ALA A 75 8.30 -1.54 4.81
CA ALA A 75 8.18 -2.94 5.22
C ALA A 75 8.61 -3.15 6.68
N GLY A 76 9.62 -2.40 7.14
CA GLY A 76 10.00 -2.35 8.56
C GLY A 76 8.87 -1.84 9.45
N ASP A 77 8.15 -0.81 9.02
CA ASP A 77 6.98 -0.31 9.76
C ASP A 77 5.86 -1.35 9.82
N VAL A 78 5.62 -2.08 8.72
CA VAL A 78 4.64 -3.19 8.70
C VAL A 78 5.00 -4.26 9.72
N VAL A 79 6.27 -4.68 9.77
CA VAL A 79 6.76 -5.67 10.76
C VAL A 79 6.60 -5.15 12.17
N ALA A 80 7.03 -3.91 12.43
CA ALA A 80 6.90 -3.29 13.75
C ALA A 80 5.44 -3.15 14.19
N LEU A 81 4.52 -2.88 13.26
CA LEU A 81 3.08 -2.84 13.56
C LEU A 81 2.53 -4.22 13.93
N VAL A 82 2.94 -5.28 13.23
CA VAL A 82 2.60 -6.67 13.56
C VAL A 82 3.09 -7.01 14.97
N ASP A 83 4.30 -6.56 15.34
CA ASP A 83 4.88 -6.76 16.67
C ASP A 83 4.14 -5.96 17.73
N GLN A 84 3.86 -4.67 17.50
CA GLN A 84 3.14 -3.79 18.43
C GLN A 84 1.73 -4.30 18.74
N LEU A 85 1.04 -4.87 17.74
CA LEU A 85 -0.32 -5.40 17.88
C LEU A 85 -0.36 -6.83 18.42
N GLY A 86 0.80 -7.46 18.63
CA GLY A 86 0.92 -8.82 19.13
C GLY A 86 0.28 -9.85 18.19
N LEU A 87 0.34 -9.62 16.85
CA LEU A 87 -0.27 -10.52 15.90
C LEU A 87 0.56 -11.79 15.74
N ALA A 88 -0.05 -12.92 16.02
CA ALA A 88 0.57 -14.23 15.83
C ALA A 88 0.71 -14.58 14.35
N SER A 89 -0.24 -14.14 13.53
CA SER A 89 -0.20 -14.35 12.08
C SER A 89 -0.91 -13.25 11.31
N VAL A 90 -0.48 -13.03 10.05
CA VAL A 90 -1.07 -12.04 9.14
C VAL A 90 -1.20 -12.58 7.73
N VAL A 91 -2.24 -12.11 7.02
CA VAL A 91 -2.29 -12.10 5.56
C VAL A 91 -2.02 -10.67 5.11
N LEU A 92 -1.02 -10.45 4.27
CA LEU A 92 -0.69 -9.13 3.73
C LEU A 92 -1.39 -8.93 2.40
N ASN A 93 -2.17 -7.87 2.25
CA ASN A 93 -2.72 -7.47 0.95
C ASN A 93 -2.10 -6.15 0.53
N GLY A 94 -1.30 -6.17 -0.52
CA GLY A 94 -0.60 -5.00 -1.05
C GLY A 94 -1.13 -4.57 -2.41
N TRP A 95 -1.58 -3.31 -2.52
CA TRP A 95 -1.99 -2.72 -3.77
C TRP A 95 -0.86 -1.89 -4.39
N SER A 96 -0.56 -2.11 -5.69
CA SER A 96 0.46 -1.37 -6.43
C SER A 96 1.81 -1.38 -5.70
N LEU A 97 2.37 -0.22 -5.31
CA LEU A 97 3.59 -0.11 -4.47
C LEU A 97 3.48 -0.94 -3.18
N GLY A 98 2.29 -0.97 -2.58
CA GLY A 98 2.02 -1.78 -1.39
C GLY A 98 2.27 -3.27 -1.61
N GLY A 99 2.19 -3.76 -2.86
CA GLY A 99 2.55 -5.13 -3.22
C GLY A 99 4.05 -5.42 -3.02
N ALA A 100 4.91 -4.50 -3.41
CA ALA A 100 6.36 -4.63 -3.16
C ALA A 100 6.67 -4.59 -1.65
N VAL A 101 5.99 -3.70 -0.91
CA VAL A 101 6.08 -3.64 0.56
C VAL A 101 5.61 -4.94 1.20
N ALA A 102 4.49 -5.51 0.73
CA ALA A 102 3.94 -6.76 1.26
C ALA A 102 4.91 -7.94 1.07
N VAL A 103 5.54 -8.06 -0.10
CA VAL A 103 6.52 -9.12 -0.38
C VAL A 103 7.75 -8.97 0.53
N GLU A 104 8.27 -7.76 0.66
CA GLU A 104 9.43 -7.49 1.53
C GLU A 104 9.09 -7.73 3.01
N ALA A 105 7.92 -7.28 3.48
CA ALA A 105 7.47 -7.53 4.84
C ALA A 105 7.24 -9.04 5.11
N ALA A 106 6.66 -9.76 4.15
CA ALA A 106 6.46 -11.21 4.25
C ALA A 106 7.78 -11.96 4.42
N SER A 107 8.83 -11.56 3.70
CA SER A 107 10.15 -12.17 3.82
C SER A 107 10.74 -12.02 5.23
N ARG A 108 10.45 -10.90 5.91
CA ARG A 108 10.91 -10.62 7.28
C ARG A 108 10.05 -11.29 8.34
N LEU A 109 8.74 -11.37 8.12
CA LEU A 109 7.79 -12.00 9.04
C LEU A 109 7.93 -13.53 9.06
N GLY A 110 8.41 -14.13 7.98
CA GLY A 110 8.60 -15.58 7.87
C GLY A 110 7.30 -16.34 8.13
N SER A 111 7.30 -17.26 9.09
CA SER A 111 6.14 -18.10 9.41
C SER A 111 4.93 -17.34 9.97
N ARG A 112 5.09 -16.08 10.36
CA ARG A 112 3.95 -15.23 10.77
C ARG A 112 3.15 -14.69 9.58
N CYS A 113 3.70 -14.72 8.36
CA CYS A 113 2.97 -14.36 7.16
C CYS A 113 2.30 -15.61 6.57
N ASN A 114 0.98 -15.73 6.74
CA ASN A 114 0.20 -16.87 6.23
C ASN A 114 -0.14 -16.77 4.75
N GLY A 115 0.06 -15.60 4.13
CA GLY A 115 -0.19 -15.38 2.73
C GLY A 115 0.01 -13.95 2.30
N VAL A 116 0.23 -13.77 0.99
CA VAL A 116 0.33 -12.45 0.36
C VAL A 116 -0.67 -12.38 -0.78
N VAL A 117 -1.48 -11.33 -0.78
CA VAL A 117 -2.39 -10.96 -1.86
C VAL A 117 -1.80 -9.75 -2.58
N LEU A 118 -1.62 -9.86 -3.89
CA LEU A 118 -1.09 -8.78 -4.72
C LEU A 118 -2.21 -8.20 -5.58
N THR A 119 -2.73 -7.06 -5.18
CA THR A 119 -3.74 -6.32 -5.93
C THR A 119 -3.03 -5.37 -6.90
N GLY A 120 -2.79 -5.83 -8.14
CA GLY A 120 -2.00 -5.06 -9.12
C GLY A 120 -0.62 -4.68 -8.57
N GLY A 121 0.04 -5.57 -7.84
CA GLY A 121 1.28 -5.29 -7.10
C GLY A 121 2.46 -4.95 -8.01
N ALA A 122 3.26 -3.97 -7.61
CA ALA A 122 4.48 -3.54 -8.29
C ALA A 122 5.65 -4.49 -7.97
N THR A 123 5.56 -5.72 -8.46
CA THR A 123 6.51 -6.81 -8.22
C THR A 123 6.77 -7.60 -9.50
N PRO A 124 7.90 -8.31 -9.64
CA PRO A 124 9.01 -8.43 -8.69
C PRO A 124 9.94 -7.22 -8.69
N ILE A 125 9.84 -6.33 -9.67
CA ILE A 125 10.73 -5.18 -9.83
C ILE A 125 9.99 -4.03 -10.50
N TYR A 126 10.28 -2.79 -10.09
CA TYR A 126 9.69 -1.59 -10.68
C TYR A 126 10.63 -0.92 -11.70
N VAL A 127 11.94 -0.97 -11.44
CA VAL A 127 12.97 -0.48 -12.36
C VAL A 127 13.80 -1.66 -12.83
N GLN A 128 13.90 -1.85 -14.15
CA GLN A 128 14.63 -2.97 -14.76
C GLN A 128 16.10 -3.01 -14.34
N LYS A 129 16.65 -4.21 -14.27
CA LYS A 129 18.06 -4.49 -14.05
C LYS A 129 18.63 -5.28 -15.23
N PRO A 130 19.98 -5.31 -15.41
CA PRO A 130 20.60 -6.02 -16.52
C PRO A 130 20.21 -7.51 -16.61
N ASP A 131 20.01 -8.15 -15.47
CA ASP A 131 19.64 -9.56 -15.34
C ASP A 131 18.13 -9.79 -15.26
N LEU A 132 17.34 -8.72 -15.14
CA LEU A 132 15.88 -8.76 -15.04
C LEU A 132 15.25 -7.58 -15.80
N PRO A 133 15.06 -7.70 -17.13
CA PRO A 133 14.56 -6.59 -17.96
C PRO A 133 13.04 -6.40 -17.87
N LEU A 134 12.50 -6.41 -16.65
CA LEU A 134 11.09 -6.14 -16.33
C LEU A 134 10.96 -4.78 -15.67
N GLY A 135 9.83 -4.12 -15.84
CA GLY A 135 9.59 -2.78 -15.30
C GLY A 135 10.05 -1.65 -16.23
N GLY A 136 10.04 -0.43 -15.74
CA GLY A 136 10.47 0.75 -16.43
C GLY A 136 12.00 0.97 -16.36
N THR A 137 12.54 1.84 -17.22
CA THR A 137 13.93 2.25 -17.17
C THR A 137 14.15 3.32 -16.10
N GLU A 138 15.40 3.59 -15.73
CA GLU A 138 15.74 4.75 -14.90
C GLU A 138 15.33 6.07 -15.55
N ALA A 139 15.41 6.15 -16.90
CA ALA A 139 14.96 7.32 -17.65
C ALA A 139 13.43 7.53 -17.54
N ASP A 140 12.63 6.45 -17.55
CA ASP A 140 11.18 6.53 -17.34
C ASP A 140 10.87 7.06 -15.93
N MET A 141 11.64 6.65 -14.93
CA MET A 141 11.48 7.14 -13.55
C MET A 141 11.83 8.63 -13.44
N ALA A 142 12.96 9.04 -14.04
CA ALA A 142 13.35 10.45 -14.08
C ALA A 142 12.29 11.29 -14.81
N GLY A 143 11.75 10.80 -15.93
CA GLY A 143 10.64 11.42 -16.67
C GLY A 143 9.37 11.57 -15.80
N THR A 144 9.04 10.55 -15.04
CA THR A 144 7.90 10.57 -14.10
C THR A 144 8.09 11.67 -13.05
N VAL A 145 9.26 11.76 -12.44
CA VAL A 145 9.57 12.80 -11.44
C VAL A 145 9.50 14.20 -12.07
N ALA A 146 10.06 14.38 -13.26
CA ALA A 146 10.01 15.66 -13.96
C ALA A 146 8.58 16.08 -14.31
N ALA A 147 7.75 15.15 -14.77
CA ALA A 147 6.34 15.42 -15.06
C ALA A 147 5.55 15.82 -13.81
N LEU A 148 5.78 15.15 -12.69
CA LEU A 148 5.18 15.50 -11.38
C LEU A 148 5.59 16.89 -10.91
N GLN A 149 6.84 17.28 -11.14
CA GLN A 149 7.35 18.61 -10.76
C GLN A 149 6.79 19.71 -11.66
N ALA A 150 6.58 19.41 -12.94
CA ALA A 150 6.07 20.37 -13.93
C ALA A 150 4.55 20.62 -13.77
N ASP A 151 3.75 19.58 -13.66
CA ASP A 151 2.29 19.64 -13.46
C ASP A 151 1.80 18.43 -12.67
N ARG A 152 1.83 18.54 -11.35
CA ARG A 152 1.38 17.46 -10.46
C ARG A 152 -0.08 17.09 -10.66
N ILE A 153 -0.96 18.06 -10.86
CA ILE A 153 -2.40 17.82 -10.97
C ILE A 153 -2.72 17.10 -12.28
N GLY A 154 -2.21 17.60 -13.40
CA GLY A 154 -2.39 16.97 -14.70
C GLY A 154 -1.78 15.56 -14.75
N PHE A 155 -0.57 15.38 -14.18
CA PHE A 155 0.06 14.07 -14.08
C PHE A 155 -0.81 13.06 -13.28
N LEU A 156 -1.31 13.45 -12.09
CA LEU A 156 -2.13 12.57 -11.26
C LEU A 156 -3.47 12.24 -11.93
N ALA A 157 -4.10 13.19 -12.62
CA ALA A 157 -5.31 12.95 -13.40
C ALA A 157 -5.07 11.90 -14.51
N GLY A 158 -3.97 12.04 -15.25
CA GLY A 158 -3.56 11.06 -16.26
C GLY A 158 -3.25 9.68 -15.68
N LEU A 159 -2.57 9.64 -14.53
CA LEU A 159 -2.26 8.38 -13.83
C LEU A 159 -3.52 7.65 -13.40
N VAL A 160 -4.53 8.35 -12.85
CA VAL A 160 -5.81 7.75 -12.47
C VAL A 160 -6.50 7.11 -13.69
N HIS A 161 -6.52 7.78 -14.82
CA HIS A 161 -7.04 7.21 -16.06
C HIS A 161 -6.30 5.94 -16.47
N ALA A 162 -4.97 5.95 -16.42
CA ALA A 162 -4.15 4.81 -16.81
C ALA A 162 -4.33 3.60 -15.87
N VAL A 163 -4.34 3.84 -14.55
CA VAL A 163 -4.41 2.78 -13.54
C VAL A 163 -5.80 2.17 -13.45
N CYS A 164 -6.85 2.97 -13.59
CA CYS A 164 -8.24 2.51 -13.51
C CYS A 164 -8.77 1.98 -14.86
N ALA A 165 -7.93 1.85 -15.90
CA ALA A 165 -8.33 1.47 -17.26
C ALA A 165 -9.54 2.30 -17.78
N ASN A 166 -9.61 3.55 -17.35
CA ASN A 166 -10.71 4.47 -17.64
C ASN A 166 -10.54 5.06 -19.04
N SER A 167 -10.50 4.18 -20.05
CA SER A 167 -10.52 4.60 -21.46
C SER A 167 -11.93 5.03 -21.83
N THR A 168 -12.06 5.82 -22.89
CA THR A 168 -13.35 6.28 -23.43
C THR A 168 -14.27 5.14 -23.91
N SER A 169 -13.77 3.91 -23.96
CA SER A 169 -14.54 2.68 -24.20
C SER A 169 -14.96 1.97 -22.93
N ASN A 170 -14.84 2.61 -21.78
CA ASN A 170 -15.02 2.00 -20.48
C ASN A 170 -16.48 1.71 -20.19
N THR A 171 -16.81 0.46 -20.10
CA THR A 171 -18.04 -0.07 -19.53
C THR A 171 -18.08 -0.03 -17.98
N TYR A 172 -17.08 0.55 -17.32
CA TYR A 172 -17.24 1.09 -15.96
C TYR A 172 -18.06 2.39 -16.03
N SER A 173 -19.19 2.33 -16.69
CA SER A 173 -20.28 3.20 -16.33
C SER A 173 -20.47 2.98 -14.84
N ALA A 174 -20.38 4.05 -14.07
CA ALA A 174 -20.71 4.03 -12.68
C ALA A 174 -22.02 3.27 -12.49
N SER A 175 -21.95 2.01 -12.15
CA SER A 175 -23.05 1.41 -11.43
C SER A 175 -23.20 2.33 -10.21
N PRO A 176 -24.34 2.97 -10.01
CA PRO A 176 -24.53 3.77 -8.81
C PRO A 176 -24.15 2.87 -7.63
N PRO A 177 -23.51 3.40 -6.60
CA PRO A 177 -23.23 2.61 -5.42
C PRO A 177 -24.54 1.96 -5.05
N VAL A 178 -24.55 0.64 -4.99
CA VAL A 178 -25.71 -0.10 -4.48
C VAL A 178 -25.99 0.55 -3.14
N GLY A 179 -27.17 1.14 -3.01
CA GLY A 179 -27.54 1.93 -1.85
C GLY A 179 -27.27 1.15 -0.58
N TRP A 180 -26.62 1.82 0.33
CA TRP A 180 -26.42 1.41 1.73
C TRP A 180 -27.69 1.62 2.49
#